data_084f41120882c780ad47cf6121d07582
#
_entry.id   084f41120882c780ad47cf6121d07582
#
_cell.length_a   1.000
_cell.length_b   1.000
_cell.length_c   1.000
_cell.angle_alpha   90.00
_cell.angle_beta   90.00
_cell.angle_gamma   90.00
#
_symmetry.space_group_name_H-M   'P 1'
#
loop_
_entity.id
_entity.type
_entity.pdbx_description
1 polymer ?
#
loop_
_entity_poly.entity_id
_entity_poly.type
_entity_poly.pdbx_seq_one_letter_code
_entity_poly.pdbx_strand_id
1 'polypeptide(L)'
;PSSISIYGENIAINNVGISQGNKYVRANGIVSSNESDSLTIELNELPVDYIQDVVNFHSVEFGGRASGRAYVTGINNSTPTLDAYIKVRNMIFEEGRMGNANLHAFWDSEVEGISSKGVMIDEGDIYTGVDGYVSPKNNRIDLLVSTHNTRAEFLNGIIGSIFDDIDGHVNGDL
;
A
#
# COMPACT_ATOMS: atom_id res chain seq x y z
N PRO A 1 -13.51 17.82 18.87
CA PRO A 1 -13.74 18.58 17.63
C PRO A 1 -12.56 18.43 16.70
N SER A 2 -12.83 18.28 15.39
CA SER A 2 -11.77 18.23 14.37
C SER A 2 -11.24 19.66 14.15
N SER A 3 -9.93 19.82 14.05
CA SER A 3 -9.30 21.11 13.79
C SER A 3 -7.96 20.97 13.06
N ILE A 4 -7.63 22.00 12.31
CA ILE A 4 -6.29 22.21 11.75
C ILE A 4 -5.79 23.53 12.31
N SER A 5 -4.58 23.53 12.85
CA SER A 5 -3.94 24.72 13.40
C SER A 5 -2.53 24.87 12.81
N ILE A 6 -2.19 26.08 12.41
CA ILE A 6 -0.89 26.38 11.80
C ILE A 6 -0.07 27.23 12.77
N TYR A 7 1.16 26.78 13.07
CA TYR A 7 2.10 27.45 13.97
C TYR A 7 3.47 27.56 13.26
N GLY A 8 3.72 28.70 12.64
CA GLY A 8 4.91 28.88 11.79
C GLY A 8 4.90 27.88 10.63
N GLU A 9 5.91 27.02 10.56
CA GLU A 9 6.01 25.97 9.55
C GLU A 9 5.34 24.65 9.95
N ASN A 10 4.80 24.57 11.16
CA ASN A 10 4.19 23.34 11.67
C ASN A 10 2.66 23.40 11.51
N ILE A 11 2.07 22.24 11.19
CA ILE A 11 0.63 22.07 11.06
C ILE A 11 0.17 20.99 12.04
N ALA A 12 -0.63 21.38 13.04
CA ALA A 12 -1.27 20.43 13.92
C ALA A 12 -2.63 20.01 13.34
N ILE A 13 -2.84 18.71 13.16
CA ILE A 13 -4.04 18.11 12.63
C ILE A 13 -4.70 17.30 13.76
N ASN A 14 -5.88 17.69 14.19
CA ASN A 14 -6.62 17.00 15.24
C ASN A 14 -7.83 16.30 14.64
N ASN A 15 -7.78 14.99 14.54
CA ASN A 15 -8.90 14.12 14.15
C ASN A 15 -9.68 14.63 12.93
N VAL A 16 -8.96 15.06 11.90
CA VAL A 16 -9.54 15.53 10.63
C VAL A 16 -9.76 14.32 9.74
N GLY A 17 -10.92 14.21 9.13
CA GLY A 17 -11.18 13.08 8.24
C GLY A 17 -12.44 13.23 7.43
N ILE A 18 -12.57 12.30 6.49
CA ILE A 18 -13.74 12.16 5.62
C ILE A 18 -14.31 10.75 5.87
N SER A 19 -15.63 10.66 5.97
CA SER A 19 -16.30 9.37 6.17
C SER A 19 -17.60 9.27 5.36
N GLN A 20 -17.89 8.06 4.93
CA GLN A 20 -19.15 7.69 4.29
C GLN A 20 -19.57 6.29 4.76
N GLY A 21 -20.54 6.24 5.65
CA GLY A 21 -20.92 5.00 6.32
C GLY A 21 -19.76 4.46 7.17
N ASN A 22 -19.32 3.23 6.92
CA ASN A 22 -18.17 2.62 7.60
C ASN A 22 -16.82 2.91 6.94
N LYS A 23 -16.81 3.55 5.78
CA LYS A 23 -15.60 3.96 5.09
C LYS A 23 -15.10 5.28 5.66
N TYR A 24 -13.81 5.36 5.97
CA TYR A 24 -13.22 6.63 6.38
C TYR A 24 -11.72 6.70 6.14
N VAL A 25 -11.24 7.91 6.02
CA VAL A 25 -9.83 8.29 6.18
C VAL A 25 -9.77 9.35 7.26
N ARG A 26 -8.87 9.19 8.22
CA ARG A 26 -8.62 10.15 9.30
C ARG A 26 -7.15 10.45 9.43
N ALA A 27 -6.84 11.69 9.73
CA ALA A 27 -5.49 12.14 10.02
C ALA A 27 -5.45 12.80 11.40
N ASN A 28 -4.40 12.51 12.16
CA ASN A 28 -4.14 13.07 13.47
C ASN A 28 -2.64 13.17 13.73
N GLY A 29 -2.16 14.30 14.24
CA GLY A 29 -0.76 14.48 14.57
C GLY A 29 -0.22 15.84 14.14
N ILE A 30 1.08 15.90 13.93
CA ILE A 30 1.79 17.14 13.58
C ILE A 30 2.60 16.91 12.31
N VAL A 31 2.42 17.79 11.35
CA VAL A 31 3.27 17.93 10.17
C VAL A 31 4.34 18.96 10.48
N SER A 32 5.60 18.55 10.57
CA SER A 32 6.74 19.40 10.85
C SER A 32 8.02 18.84 10.22
N SER A 33 9.12 19.56 10.38
CA SER A 33 10.46 19.07 10.05
C SER A 33 11.12 18.29 11.21
N ASN A 34 10.49 18.23 12.38
CA ASN A 34 11.00 17.51 13.54
C ASN A 34 10.67 16.01 13.39
N GLU A 35 11.69 15.16 13.45
CA GLU A 35 11.54 13.69 13.34
C GLU A 35 10.76 13.06 14.50
N SER A 36 10.64 13.75 15.63
CA SER A 36 9.81 13.29 16.76
C SER A 36 8.32 13.55 16.56
N ASP A 37 7.95 14.41 15.62
CA ASP A 37 6.57 14.70 15.27
C ASP A 37 6.08 13.73 14.20
N SER A 38 4.89 13.21 14.37
CA SER A 38 4.30 12.25 13.45
C SER A 38 2.88 12.62 13.04
N LEU A 39 2.55 12.31 11.82
CA LEU A 39 1.19 12.27 11.32
C LEU A 39 0.74 10.81 11.24
N THR A 40 -0.32 10.48 11.95
CA THR A 40 -1.01 9.20 11.83
C THR A 40 -2.15 9.33 10.84
N ILE A 41 -2.21 8.43 9.87
CA ILE A 41 -3.30 8.29 8.92
C ILE A 41 -3.97 6.95 9.15
N GLU A 42 -5.26 6.96 9.42
CA GLU A 42 -6.08 5.74 9.54
C GLU A 42 -7.06 5.67 8.37
N LEU A 43 -7.20 4.47 7.82
CA LEU A 43 -8.19 4.20 6.78
C LEU A 43 -8.99 2.94 7.11
N ASN A 44 -10.25 2.93 6.73
CA ASN A 44 -11.14 1.79 6.91
C ASN A 44 -12.04 1.59 5.71
N GLU A 45 -12.03 0.35 5.18
CA GLU A 45 -12.87 -0.07 4.06
C GLU A 45 -12.74 0.82 2.81
N LEU A 46 -11.60 1.47 2.62
CA LEU A 46 -11.35 2.33 1.48
C LEU A 46 -11.10 1.49 0.23
N PRO A 47 -11.76 1.76 -0.89
CA PRO A 47 -11.42 1.12 -2.16
C PRO A 47 -9.95 1.39 -2.53
N VAL A 48 -9.24 0.35 -2.99
CA VAL A 48 -7.79 0.45 -3.28
C VAL A 48 -7.51 1.36 -4.46
N ASP A 49 -8.39 1.41 -5.44
CA ASP A 49 -8.35 2.31 -6.59
C ASP A 49 -8.26 3.80 -6.16
N TYR A 50 -8.99 4.20 -5.11
CA TYR A 50 -8.86 5.56 -4.56
C TYR A 50 -7.48 5.86 -4.00
N ILE A 51 -6.81 4.85 -3.42
CA ILE A 51 -5.44 5.02 -2.93
C ILE A 51 -4.48 5.17 -4.12
N GLN A 52 -4.65 4.37 -5.18
CA GLN A 52 -3.86 4.47 -6.41
C GLN A 52 -3.98 5.85 -7.06
N ASP A 53 -5.20 6.41 -7.11
CA ASP A 53 -5.43 7.76 -7.62
C ASP A 53 -4.67 8.83 -6.82
N VAL A 54 -4.68 8.72 -5.49
CA VAL A 54 -3.98 9.68 -4.61
C VAL A 54 -2.47 9.64 -4.79
N VAL A 55 -1.89 8.44 -4.95
CA VAL A 55 -0.45 8.27 -5.15
C VAL A 55 -0.04 8.36 -6.62
N ASN A 56 -0.99 8.58 -7.52
CA ASN A 56 -0.80 8.66 -8.98
C ASN A 56 -0.04 7.45 -9.54
N PHE A 57 -0.47 6.26 -9.13
CA PHE A 57 0.12 5.00 -9.55
C PHE A 57 -0.90 4.19 -10.36
N HIS A 58 -0.73 4.17 -11.69
CA HIS A 58 -1.66 3.55 -12.64
C HIS A 58 -0.98 2.55 -13.59
N SER A 59 0.23 2.11 -13.24
CA SER A 59 0.97 1.15 -14.07
C SER A 59 0.37 -0.24 -14.05
N VAL A 60 -0.38 -0.56 -13.01
CA VAL A 60 -1.12 -1.82 -12.80
C VAL A 60 -2.42 -1.51 -12.06
N GLU A 61 -3.40 -2.37 -12.18
CA GLU A 61 -4.70 -2.22 -11.51
C GLU A 61 -4.75 -3.07 -10.24
N PHE A 62 -5.08 -2.41 -9.12
CA PHE A 62 -5.37 -3.09 -7.87
C PHE A 62 -6.82 -2.86 -7.46
N GLY A 63 -7.48 -3.90 -6.99
CA GLY A 63 -8.81 -3.82 -6.41
C GLY A 63 -8.85 -4.33 -4.98
N GLY A 64 -10.00 -4.15 -4.35
CA GLY A 64 -10.24 -4.59 -2.98
C GLY A 64 -10.57 -3.44 -2.03
N ARG A 65 -10.61 -3.75 -0.72
CA ARG A 65 -10.89 -2.77 0.34
C ARG A 65 -9.79 -2.77 1.37
N ALA A 66 -9.14 -1.62 1.49
CA ALA A 66 -8.03 -1.40 2.39
C ALA A 66 -8.50 -0.86 3.74
N SER A 67 -7.89 -1.37 4.80
CA SER A 67 -8.03 -0.86 6.17
C SER A 67 -6.66 -0.92 6.84
N GLY A 68 -6.31 0.10 7.62
CA GLY A 68 -5.01 0.10 8.28
C GLY A 68 -4.61 1.45 8.82
N ARG A 69 -3.31 1.55 9.10
CA ARG A 69 -2.71 2.76 9.68
C ARG A 69 -1.33 3.00 9.09
N ALA A 70 -1.04 4.26 8.82
CA ALA A 70 0.27 4.73 8.42
C ALA A 70 0.76 5.80 9.41
N TYR A 71 2.05 5.77 9.69
CA TYR A 71 2.77 6.77 10.47
C TYR A 71 3.79 7.43 9.55
N VAL A 72 3.73 8.75 9.47
CA VAL A 72 4.66 9.54 8.67
C VAL A 72 5.34 10.55 9.58
N THR A 73 6.67 10.62 9.53
CA THR A 73 7.45 11.61 10.29
C THR A 73 8.26 12.49 9.35
N GLY A 74 8.71 13.65 9.83
CA GLY A 74 9.59 14.53 9.07
C GLY A 74 9.02 14.97 7.71
N ILE A 75 7.72 15.20 7.60
CA ILE A 75 7.03 15.47 6.33
C ILE A 75 7.61 16.71 5.62
N ASN A 76 8.07 17.69 6.38
CA ASN A 76 8.72 18.89 5.84
C ASN A 76 10.24 18.73 5.68
N ASN A 77 10.80 17.54 5.91
CA ASN A 77 12.20 17.23 5.66
C ASN A 77 12.41 16.79 4.21
N SER A 78 13.67 16.77 3.79
CA SER A 78 14.05 16.20 2.50
C SER A 78 13.85 14.67 2.41
N THR A 79 13.71 14.00 3.55
CA THR A 79 13.55 12.54 3.67
C THR A 79 12.46 12.21 4.70
N PRO A 80 11.17 12.32 4.36
CA PRO A 80 10.12 11.86 5.25
C PRO A 80 10.20 10.34 5.41
N THR A 81 9.88 9.83 6.62
CA THR A 81 9.77 8.39 6.85
C THR A 81 8.32 7.93 6.84
N LEU A 82 8.10 6.69 6.47
CA LEU A 82 6.80 6.04 6.43
C LEU A 82 6.89 4.69 7.14
N ASP A 83 5.87 4.35 7.92
CA ASP A 83 5.63 3.01 8.45
C ASP A 83 4.12 2.72 8.40
N ALA A 84 3.70 1.76 7.58
CA ALA A 84 2.30 1.52 7.28
C ALA A 84 1.94 0.03 7.33
N TYR A 85 0.88 -0.30 8.07
CA TYR A 85 0.29 -1.63 8.16
C TYR A 85 -1.10 -1.61 7.55
N ILE A 86 -1.25 -2.30 6.43
CA ILE A 86 -2.47 -2.30 5.61
C ILE A 86 -2.99 -3.72 5.46
N LYS A 87 -4.28 -3.89 5.68
CA LYS A 87 -5.03 -5.11 5.34
C LYS A 87 -5.93 -4.80 4.15
N VAL A 88 -5.89 -5.65 3.15
CA VAL A 88 -6.79 -5.55 2.00
C VAL A 88 -7.67 -6.78 1.95
N ARG A 89 -8.97 -6.58 1.94
CA ARG A 89 -9.95 -7.65 1.72
C ARG A 89 -10.30 -7.76 0.26
N ASN A 90 -10.44 -9.00 -0.21
CA ASN A 90 -10.75 -9.29 -1.60
C ASN A 90 -9.82 -8.56 -2.56
N MET A 91 -8.51 -8.69 -2.31
CA MET A 91 -7.51 -8.08 -3.17
C MET A 91 -7.56 -8.69 -4.56
N ILE A 92 -7.51 -7.82 -5.54
CA ILE A 92 -7.39 -8.15 -6.96
C ILE A 92 -6.12 -7.47 -7.46
N PHE A 93 -5.34 -8.17 -8.25
CA PHE A 93 -4.22 -7.63 -9.00
C PHE A 93 -4.48 -7.91 -10.46
N GLU A 94 -4.64 -6.85 -11.25
CA GLU A 94 -5.15 -6.93 -12.62
C GLU A 94 -6.48 -7.71 -12.64
N GLU A 95 -6.55 -8.81 -13.36
CA GLU A 95 -7.72 -9.69 -13.40
C GLU A 95 -7.66 -10.83 -12.36
N GLY A 96 -6.50 -11.00 -11.69
CA GLY A 96 -6.25 -12.10 -10.76
C GLY A 96 -6.77 -11.84 -9.36
N ARG A 97 -7.58 -12.75 -8.84
CA ARG A 97 -8.01 -12.76 -7.43
C ARG A 97 -6.85 -13.24 -6.55
N MET A 98 -6.44 -12.41 -5.58
CA MET A 98 -5.32 -12.66 -4.68
C MET A 98 -5.76 -13.01 -3.25
N GLY A 99 -7.06 -12.88 -2.92
CA GLY A 99 -7.59 -13.14 -1.59
C GLY A 99 -7.44 -11.97 -0.62
N ASN A 100 -7.08 -12.25 0.64
CA ASN A 100 -6.92 -11.22 1.66
C ASN A 100 -5.43 -10.95 1.90
N ALA A 101 -5.03 -9.69 1.82
CA ALA A 101 -3.64 -9.27 1.98
C ALA A 101 -3.40 -8.64 3.36
N ASN A 102 -2.21 -8.91 3.92
CA ASN A 102 -1.62 -8.18 5.02
C ASN A 102 -0.27 -7.64 4.54
N LEU A 103 -0.14 -6.33 4.51
CA LEU A 103 1.01 -5.63 3.95
C LEU A 103 1.64 -4.72 5.01
N HIS A 104 2.96 -4.72 5.06
CA HIS A 104 3.76 -3.76 5.79
C HIS A 104 4.61 -2.99 4.79
N ALA A 105 4.45 -1.68 4.74
CA ALA A 105 5.24 -0.79 3.89
C ALA A 105 5.97 0.23 4.78
N PHE A 106 7.26 0.43 4.52
CA PHE A 106 8.08 1.33 5.31
C PHE A 106 9.13 2.04 4.46
N TRP A 107 9.54 3.23 4.91
CA TRP A 107 10.64 3.94 4.28
C TRP A 107 11.95 3.22 4.56
N ASP A 108 12.70 2.96 3.53
CA ASP A 108 14.00 2.32 3.58
C ASP A 108 15.06 3.25 2.98
N SER A 109 15.96 3.72 3.84
CA SER A 109 17.02 4.66 3.46
C SER A 109 18.12 4.04 2.60
N GLU A 110 18.29 2.71 2.63
CA GLU A 110 19.32 2.02 1.85
C GLU A 110 18.94 2.01 0.36
N VAL A 111 17.64 1.85 0.07
CA VAL A 111 17.13 1.87 -1.30
C VAL A 111 16.59 3.25 -1.71
N GLU A 112 16.58 4.21 -0.78
CA GLU A 112 15.96 5.54 -0.95
C GLU A 112 14.52 5.43 -1.48
N GLY A 113 13.73 4.56 -0.86
CA GLY A 113 12.40 4.22 -1.34
C GLY A 113 11.51 3.57 -0.29
N ILE A 114 10.40 3.01 -0.74
CA ILE A 114 9.45 2.29 0.09
C ILE A 114 9.69 0.80 -0.11
N SER A 115 10.16 0.14 0.95
CA SER A 115 10.19 -1.31 1.04
C SER A 115 8.84 -1.84 1.50
N SER A 116 8.43 -2.98 0.99
CA SER A 116 7.18 -3.62 1.36
C SER A 116 7.35 -5.12 1.53
N LYS A 117 6.66 -5.65 2.54
CA LYS A 117 6.52 -7.08 2.79
C LYS A 117 5.06 -7.41 3.00
N GLY A 118 4.63 -8.51 2.43
CA GLY A 118 3.25 -8.88 2.58
C GLY A 118 2.94 -10.31 2.24
N VAL A 119 1.76 -10.72 2.66
CA VAL A 119 1.20 -12.01 2.34
C VAL A 119 -0.24 -11.84 1.92
N MET A 120 -0.62 -12.53 0.87
CA MET A 120 -1.98 -12.69 0.40
C MET A 120 -2.39 -14.13 0.58
N ILE A 121 -3.56 -14.35 1.15
CA ILE A 121 -4.14 -15.67 1.42
C ILE A 121 -5.52 -15.71 0.80
N ASP A 122 -5.76 -16.67 -0.07
CA ASP A 122 -7.07 -16.99 -0.61
C ASP A 122 -7.60 -18.30 -0.03
N GLU A 123 -8.66 -18.82 -0.53
CA GLU A 123 -9.33 -20.03 -0.03
C GLU A 123 -8.39 -21.25 0.00
N GLY A 124 -8.38 -21.94 1.12
CA GLY A 124 -7.55 -23.15 1.29
C GLY A 124 -6.07 -22.84 1.46
N ASP A 125 -5.24 -23.51 0.67
CA ASP A 125 -3.77 -23.43 0.75
C ASP A 125 -3.17 -22.44 -0.26
N ILE A 126 -3.96 -21.50 -0.80
CA ILE A 126 -3.49 -20.50 -1.74
C ILE A 126 -2.76 -19.39 -0.98
N TYR A 127 -1.50 -19.20 -1.31
CA TYR A 127 -0.63 -18.25 -0.64
C TYR A 127 0.25 -17.52 -1.66
N THR A 128 0.34 -16.20 -1.51
CA THR A 128 1.27 -15.37 -2.30
C THR A 128 2.01 -14.42 -1.36
N GLY A 129 3.32 -14.58 -1.26
CA GLY A 129 4.21 -13.66 -0.55
C GLY A 129 4.75 -12.60 -1.49
N VAL A 130 4.91 -11.38 -1.00
CA VAL A 130 5.57 -10.28 -1.70
C VAL A 130 6.61 -9.66 -0.78
N ASP A 131 7.84 -9.51 -1.28
CA ASP A 131 8.93 -8.81 -0.61
C ASP A 131 9.67 -7.97 -1.65
N GLY A 132 9.91 -6.70 -1.38
CA GLY A 132 10.64 -5.87 -2.30
C GLY A 132 10.52 -4.38 -2.02
N TYR A 133 10.92 -3.57 -3.00
CA TYR A 133 10.91 -2.12 -2.85
C TYR A 133 10.60 -1.37 -4.14
N VAL A 134 10.13 -0.15 -3.96
CA VAL A 134 9.96 0.85 -5.01
C VAL A 134 10.76 2.10 -4.63
N SER A 135 11.71 2.50 -5.47
CA SER A 135 12.49 3.72 -5.32
C SER A 135 12.17 4.69 -6.48
N PRO A 136 11.23 5.63 -6.29
CA PRO A 136 10.86 6.58 -7.34
C PRO A 136 12.03 7.48 -7.75
N LYS A 137 12.87 7.87 -6.80
CA LYS A 137 14.06 8.72 -7.06
C LYS A 137 15.05 8.05 -8.00
N ASN A 138 15.25 6.74 -7.86
CA ASN A 138 16.20 5.97 -8.65
C ASN A 138 15.52 5.23 -9.82
N ASN A 139 14.22 5.44 -10.01
CA ASN A 139 13.38 4.75 -10.99
C ASN A 139 13.59 3.21 -10.97
N ARG A 140 13.60 2.65 -9.76
CA ARG A 140 13.82 1.21 -9.54
C ARG A 140 12.65 0.57 -8.84
N ILE A 141 12.30 -0.60 -9.32
CA ILE A 141 11.37 -1.53 -8.67
C ILE A 141 12.08 -2.87 -8.61
N ASP A 142 12.03 -3.51 -7.45
CA ASP A 142 12.55 -4.86 -7.23
C ASP A 142 11.54 -5.59 -6.35
N LEU A 143 10.90 -6.61 -6.87
CA LEU A 143 9.84 -7.36 -6.20
C LEU A 143 10.10 -8.85 -6.38
N LEU A 144 10.18 -9.54 -5.26
CA LEU A 144 10.14 -11.00 -5.19
C LEU A 144 8.71 -11.43 -4.87
N VAL A 145 8.13 -12.25 -5.71
CA VAL A 145 6.80 -12.82 -5.53
C VAL A 145 6.93 -14.32 -5.34
N SER A 146 6.66 -14.80 -4.14
CA SER A 146 6.67 -16.22 -3.79
C SER A 146 5.25 -16.78 -3.82
N THR A 147 5.02 -17.78 -4.65
CA THR A 147 3.68 -18.34 -4.89
C THR A 147 3.56 -19.77 -4.41
N HIS A 148 2.48 -20.10 -3.76
CA HIS A 148 2.07 -21.46 -3.44
C HIS A 148 0.61 -21.67 -3.83
N ASN A 149 0.41 -22.52 -4.82
CA ASN A 149 -0.91 -22.84 -5.37
C ASN A 149 -1.71 -21.58 -5.80
N THR A 150 -1.01 -20.48 -6.09
CA THR A 150 -1.63 -19.21 -6.47
C THR A 150 -2.28 -19.33 -7.85
N ARG A 151 -3.42 -18.71 -8.02
CA ARG A 151 -4.12 -18.69 -9.31
C ARG A 151 -3.27 -17.95 -10.35
N ALA A 152 -3.12 -18.55 -11.52
CA ALA A 152 -2.22 -18.04 -12.55
C ALA A 152 -2.74 -16.78 -13.25
N GLU A 153 -4.01 -16.45 -13.09
CA GLU A 153 -4.66 -15.29 -13.73
C GLU A 153 -3.98 -13.95 -13.39
N PHE A 154 -3.30 -13.85 -12.23
CA PHE A 154 -2.54 -12.64 -11.90
C PHE A 154 -1.38 -12.38 -12.87
N LEU A 155 -0.88 -13.41 -13.54
CA LEU A 155 0.17 -13.27 -14.55
C LEU A 155 -0.33 -12.58 -15.82
N ASN A 156 -1.64 -12.59 -16.11
CA ASN A 156 -2.20 -11.92 -17.28
C ASN A 156 -1.83 -10.43 -17.30
N GLY A 157 -1.84 -9.75 -16.15
CA GLY A 157 -1.42 -8.35 -16.05
C GLY A 157 0.08 -8.12 -16.27
N ILE A 158 0.91 -9.16 -16.07
CA ILE A 158 2.37 -9.05 -16.19
C ILE A 158 2.85 -9.46 -17.58
N ILE A 159 2.33 -10.56 -18.11
CA ILE A 159 2.80 -11.18 -19.35
C ILE A 159 1.71 -11.39 -20.40
N GLY A 160 0.51 -10.85 -20.17
CA GLY A 160 -0.65 -10.98 -21.07
C GLY A 160 -0.42 -10.41 -22.48
N SER A 161 0.62 -9.59 -22.68
CA SER A 161 1.05 -9.18 -24.03
C SER A 161 1.73 -10.30 -24.84
N ILE A 162 2.10 -11.41 -24.18
CA ILE A 162 2.80 -12.55 -24.78
C ILE A 162 1.91 -13.78 -24.81
N PHE A 163 1.03 -13.94 -23.83
CA PHE A 163 0.14 -15.08 -23.65
C PHE A 163 -1.28 -14.62 -23.42
N ASP A 164 -2.24 -15.24 -24.09
CA ASP A 164 -3.68 -15.01 -23.86
C ASP A 164 -4.23 -16.10 -22.93
N ASP A 165 -5.15 -15.73 -22.06
CA ASP A 165 -5.94 -16.63 -21.19
C ASP A 165 -5.09 -17.61 -20.35
N ILE A 166 -4.22 -17.07 -19.51
CA ILE A 166 -3.48 -17.88 -18.53
C ILE A 166 -4.44 -18.31 -17.43
N ASP A 167 -4.61 -19.60 -17.23
CA ASP A 167 -5.43 -20.21 -16.18
C ASP A 167 -4.64 -21.33 -15.47
N GLY A 168 -5.05 -21.67 -14.25
CA GLY A 168 -4.43 -22.71 -13.43
C GLY A 168 -3.82 -22.20 -12.15
N HIS A 169 -2.78 -22.89 -11.65
CA HIS A 169 -2.10 -22.54 -10.40
C HIS A 169 -0.59 -22.56 -10.57
N VAL A 170 0.08 -21.63 -9.91
CA VAL A 170 1.53 -21.43 -9.96
C VAL A 170 2.16 -21.68 -8.60
N ASN A 171 3.32 -22.33 -8.61
CA ASN A 171 4.19 -22.49 -7.45
C ASN A 171 5.61 -22.09 -7.84
N GLY A 172 6.25 -21.28 -7.01
CA GLY A 172 7.63 -20.84 -7.21
C GLY A 172 7.87 -19.40 -6.82
N ASP A 173 9.06 -18.92 -7.14
CA ASP A 173 9.48 -17.53 -6.94
C ASP A 173 9.66 -16.85 -8.31
N LEU A 174 9.23 -15.59 -8.39
CA LEU A 174 9.28 -14.74 -9.59
C LEU A 174 10.01 -13.43 -9.30
#